data_0c75f3c5cf4d9ecc51eb6c6722107ef3
#
_entry.id   0c75f3c5cf4d9ecc51eb6c6722107ef3
#
_cell.length_a   1.000
_cell.length_b   1.000
_cell.length_c   1.000
_cell.angle_alpha   90.00
_cell.angle_beta   90.00
_cell.angle_gamma   90.00
#
_symmetry.space_group_name_H-M   'P 1'
#
loop_
_entity.id
_entity.type
_entity.pdbx_description
1 polymer ?
#
loop_
_entity_poly.entity_id
_entity_poly.type
_entity_poly.pdbx_seq_one_letter_code
_entity_poly.pdbx_strand_id
1 'polypeptide(L)'
;MNTLKIAVIGLGYVGLPLARLFATKYPVIGFDINQGRIAELQSGTDSTLEVEDAVLQGVLRTNAQMETGLFCSHNLEDIKDCNYYVITVPTPVDKNNRPDLTPLYKSSETVGKVLKKGDIVIYESTVYPGATEEECIPVLEKVSGLKFNVDFFAGYSPERINPGDKEHTVEKILKVTSGSTPEIGQKVDALYKSVITAGTHLAPTIKVAEAAKVIENSQRDINIAFVNELAKIFNLMDIDTHAVLEAAGTKWNFLPFKPGLVGGHCIGVDPYYLAQRAQEFGYHPEIILAGRRLNDSMGSYVASEVIKLMLQADIKIKNANVLVLGITFKENCPDVRNTRAVDVIQQLESYSTQVTIYDPWANPAEVVHEYNLETTTTLPQGTYDAIILTVAHKEFLELDLKSLLKPNGILYDVKGILDPKEVHGRL
;
A
#
# COMPACT_ATOMS: atom_id res chain seq x y z
N MET A 1 33.75 -21.04 -0.29
CA MET A 1 32.83 -19.89 -0.15
C MET A 1 31.44 -20.49 -0.11
N ASN A 2 30.65 -20.25 0.95
CA ASN A 2 29.26 -20.72 0.95
C ASN A 2 28.52 -20.02 -0.18
N THR A 3 27.92 -20.79 -1.07
CA THR A 3 27.11 -20.24 -2.17
C THR A 3 25.93 -19.46 -1.57
N LEU A 4 25.73 -18.22 -1.98
CA LEU A 4 24.65 -17.39 -1.51
C LEU A 4 23.32 -18.02 -1.96
N LYS A 5 22.43 -18.33 -1.02
CA LYS A 5 21.09 -18.88 -1.25
C LYS A 5 20.07 -18.09 -0.45
N ILE A 6 19.03 -17.61 -1.10
CA ILE A 6 18.06 -16.65 -0.55
C ILE A 6 16.73 -17.34 -0.32
N ALA A 7 16.13 -17.11 0.86
CA ALA A 7 14.70 -17.37 1.09
C ALA A 7 13.96 -16.03 1.14
N VAL A 8 12.90 -15.86 0.35
CA VAL A 8 12.00 -14.73 0.45
C VAL A 8 10.70 -15.20 1.10
N ILE A 9 10.35 -14.62 2.25
CA ILE A 9 9.23 -15.03 3.11
C ILE A 9 8.05 -14.07 2.90
N GLY A 10 6.97 -14.58 2.31
CA GLY A 10 5.82 -13.81 1.83
C GLY A 10 5.97 -13.46 0.35
N LEU A 11 5.03 -13.93 -0.49
CA LEU A 11 5.07 -13.76 -1.96
C LEU A 11 3.89 -12.92 -2.46
N GLY A 12 3.59 -11.85 -1.74
CA GLY A 12 2.61 -10.84 -2.13
C GLY A 12 3.21 -9.77 -3.06
N TYR A 13 2.60 -8.57 -3.03
CA TYR A 13 2.96 -7.41 -3.86
C TYR A 13 4.43 -6.97 -3.75
N VAL A 14 5.07 -7.22 -2.62
CA VAL A 14 6.47 -6.86 -2.36
C VAL A 14 7.41 -8.04 -2.63
N GLY A 15 7.09 -9.19 -2.05
CA GLY A 15 8.02 -10.32 -2.03
C GLY A 15 8.19 -11.00 -3.38
N LEU A 16 7.14 -11.13 -4.19
CA LEU A 16 7.24 -11.79 -5.49
C LEU A 16 8.13 -11.01 -6.48
N PRO A 17 7.93 -9.69 -6.70
CA PRO A 17 8.83 -8.91 -7.56
C PRO A 17 10.29 -9.00 -7.14
N LEU A 18 10.55 -8.92 -5.83
CA LEU A 18 11.91 -9.01 -5.30
C LEU A 18 12.50 -10.42 -5.45
N ALA A 19 11.73 -11.48 -5.14
CA ALA A 19 12.16 -12.86 -5.32
C ALA A 19 12.50 -13.15 -6.79
N ARG A 20 11.65 -12.70 -7.72
CA ARG A 20 11.90 -12.78 -9.16
C ARG A 20 13.20 -12.06 -9.54
N LEU A 21 13.43 -10.88 -8.98
CA LEU A 21 14.61 -10.09 -9.30
C LEU A 21 15.89 -10.77 -8.80
N PHE A 22 15.94 -11.23 -7.54
CA PHE A 22 17.07 -12.02 -7.03
C PHE A 22 17.29 -13.32 -7.82
N ALA A 23 16.22 -13.97 -8.27
CA ALA A 23 16.27 -15.22 -9.02
C ALA A 23 16.97 -15.10 -10.38
N THR A 24 17.17 -13.89 -10.88
CA THR A 24 17.99 -13.67 -12.09
C THR A 24 19.47 -13.93 -11.89
N LYS A 25 19.95 -13.96 -10.62
CA LYS A 25 21.37 -14.11 -10.27
C LYS A 25 21.66 -15.19 -9.25
N TYR A 26 20.66 -15.54 -8.43
CA TYR A 26 20.85 -16.41 -7.26
C TYR A 26 19.83 -17.54 -7.23
N PRO A 27 20.12 -18.65 -6.52
CA PRO A 27 19.09 -19.60 -6.13
C PRO A 27 18.18 -19.00 -5.07
N VAL A 28 16.90 -18.84 -5.38
CA VAL A 28 15.88 -18.22 -4.52
C VAL A 28 14.77 -19.21 -4.22
N ILE A 29 14.46 -19.39 -2.94
CA ILE A 29 13.27 -20.09 -2.49
C ILE A 29 12.25 -19.03 -2.08
N GLY A 30 11.15 -18.95 -2.82
CA GLY A 30 10.00 -18.14 -2.42
C GLY A 30 9.11 -18.96 -1.49
N PHE A 31 8.98 -18.53 -0.25
CA PHE A 31 8.17 -19.22 0.75
C PHE A 31 6.91 -18.43 1.10
N ASP A 32 5.76 -19.10 1.02
CA ASP A 32 4.49 -18.53 1.50
C ASP A 32 3.67 -19.61 2.21
N ILE A 33 2.98 -19.20 3.27
CA ILE A 33 2.08 -20.10 4.03
C ILE A 33 0.77 -20.38 3.27
N ASN A 34 0.41 -19.55 2.32
CA ASN A 34 -0.78 -19.71 1.49
C ASN A 34 -0.52 -20.70 0.35
N GLN A 35 -1.03 -21.92 0.52
CA GLN A 35 -0.87 -22.99 -0.47
C GLN A 35 -1.51 -22.63 -1.82
N GLY A 36 -2.64 -21.92 -1.83
CA GLY A 36 -3.28 -21.44 -3.06
C GLY A 36 -2.36 -20.50 -3.84
N ARG A 37 -1.71 -19.57 -3.14
CA ARG A 37 -0.72 -18.65 -3.73
C ARG A 37 0.49 -19.42 -4.31
N ILE A 38 0.99 -20.41 -3.60
CA ILE A 38 2.10 -21.25 -4.09
C ILE A 38 1.70 -22.03 -5.35
N ALA A 39 0.52 -22.64 -5.37
CA ALA A 39 0.02 -23.38 -6.53
C ALA A 39 -0.14 -22.45 -7.76
N GLU A 40 -0.69 -21.26 -7.56
CA GLU A 40 -0.82 -20.23 -8.57
C GLU A 40 0.55 -19.85 -9.16
N LEU A 41 1.52 -19.49 -8.33
CA LEU A 41 2.86 -19.10 -8.76
C LEU A 41 3.61 -20.24 -9.45
N GLN A 42 3.47 -21.48 -8.97
CA GLN A 42 4.03 -22.66 -9.61
C GLN A 42 3.43 -22.92 -11.01
N SER A 43 2.18 -22.51 -11.25
CA SER A 43 1.57 -22.54 -12.58
C SER A 43 2.09 -21.45 -13.52
N GLY A 44 2.87 -20.49 -13.00
CA GLY A 44 3.45 -19.39 -13.76
C GLY A 44 2.50 -18.22 -13.95
N THR A 45 1.52 -18.04 -13.06
CA THR A 45 0.57 -16.92 -13.05
C THR A 45 0.69 -16.08 -11.79
N ASP A 46 0.41 -14.78 -11.90
CA ASP A 46 0.43 -13.83 -10.78
C ASP A 46 -0.85 -12.99 -10.73
N SER A 47 -1.78 -13.36 -9.84
CA SER A 47 -3.05 -12.63 -9.63
C SER A 47 -2.86 -11.22 -9.06
N THR A 48 -1.70 -10.91 -8.48
CA THR A 48 -1.39 -9.55 -8.02
C THR A 48 -1.01 -8.59 -9.17
N LEU A 49 -0.75 -9.12 -10.36
CA LEU A 49 -0.36 -8.38 -11.58
C LEU A 49 0.95 -7.55 -11.42
N GLU A 50 1.75 -7.86 -10.40
CA GLU A 50 3.04 -7.18 -10.16
C GLU A 50 4.17 -7.76 -11.03
N VAL A 51 4.10 -9.04 -11.37
CA VAL A 51 5.05 -9.73 -12.25
C VAL A 51 4.31 -10.32 -13.44
N GLU A 52 4.69 -9.93 -14.65
CA GLU A 52 4.12 -10.51 -15.85
C GLU A 52 4.38 -12.03 -15.91
N ASP A 53 3.38 -12.82 -16.29
CA ASP A 53 3.45 -14.28 -16.31
C ASP A 53 4.67 -14.80 -17.09
N ALA A 54 4.96 -14.22 -18.25
CA ALA A 54 6.12 -14.61 -19.06
C ALA A 54 7.45 -14.35 -18.33
N VAL A 55 7.53 -13.26 -17.55
CA VAL A 55 8.72 -12.90 -16.77
C VAL A 55 8.87 -13.84 -15.57
N LEU A 56 7.76 -14.17 -14.91
CA LEU A 56 7.74 -15.16 -13.83
C LEU A 56 8.18 -16.54 -14.32
N GLN A 57 7.59 -17.03 -15.40
CA GLN A 57 7.92 -18.33 -16.01
C GLN A 57 9.39 -18.43 -16.41
N GLY A 58 10.01 -17.34 -16.84
CA GLY A 58 11.43 -17.28 -17.20
C GLY A 58 12.38 -17.62 -16.05
N VAL A 59 12.01 -17.36 -14.82
CA VAL A 59 12.83 -17.62 -13.61
C VAL A 59 12.38 -18.84 -12.80
N LEU A 60 11.16 -19.37 -13.01
CA LEU A 60 10.65 -20.49 -12.25
C LEU A 60 11.48 -21.77 -12.43
N ARG A 61 11.58 -22.54 -11.36
CA ARG A 61 12.24 -23.85 -11.30
C ARG A 61 11.34 -24.84 -10.57
N THR A 62 11.53 -26.13 -10.88
CA THR A 62 10.69 -27.23 -10.36
C THR A 62 11.17 -27.82 -9.05
N ASN A 63 12.37 -27.44 -8.60
CA ASN A 63 12.93 -27.93 -7.33
C ASN A 63 13.89 -26.91 -6.71
N ALA A 64 14.21 -27.12 -5.43
CA ALA A 64 15.07 -26.25 -4.63
C ALA A 64 16.58 -26.42 -4.91
N GLN A 65 16.97 -27.43 -5.66
CA GLN A 65 18.39 -27.73 -6.01
C GLN A 65 18.70 -27.08 -7.37
N MET A 66 19.06 -25.82 -7.36
CA MET A 66 19.32 -25.01 -8.54
C MET A 66 20.50 -24.06 -8.32
N GLU A 67 21.17 -23.66 -9.38
CA GLU A 67 22.23 -22.63 -9.34
C GLU A 67 21.64 -21.22 -9.39
N THR A 68 20.57 -21.03 -10.16
CA THR A 68 19.82 -19.77 -10.27
C THR A 68 18.34 -20.05 -10.55
N GLY A 69 17.48 -19.11 -10.18
CA GLY A 69 16.04 -19.19 -10.43
C GLY A 69 15.22 -19.13 -9.15
N LEU A 70 13.90 -19.22 -9.31
CA LEU A 70 12.90 -19.14 -8.24
C LEU A 70 12.16 -20.47 -8.10
N PHE A 71 12.22 -21.06 -6.92
CA PHE A 71 11.36 -22.19 -6.54
C PHE A 71 10.37 -21.73 -5.47
N CYS A 72 9.07 -21.79 -5.75
CA CYS A 72 8.01 -21.42 -4.81
C CYS A 72 7.60 -22.64 -3.97
N SER A 73 7.55 -22.48 -2.64
CA SER A 73 7.22 -23.55 -1.71
C SER A 73 6.50 -23.04 -0.45
N HIS A 74 5.68 -23.89 0.14
CA HIS A 74 5.12 -23.71 1.49
C HIS A 74 5.77 -24.67 2.52
N ASN A 75 6.75 -25.45 2.11
CA ASN A 75 7.44 -26.40 2.98
C ASN A 75 8.68 -25.76 3.61
N LEU A 76 8.72 -25.73 4.95
CA LEU A 76 9.81 -25.15 5.72
C LEU A 76 11.17 -25.78 5.42
N GLU A 77 11.20 -27.09 5.11
CA GLU A 77 12.43 -27.84 4.80
C GLU A 77 13.17 -27.27 3.57
N ASP A 78 12.44 -26.67 2.63
CA ASP A 78 13.03 -26.14 1.40
C ASP A 78 13.87 -24.87 1.64
N ILE A 79 13.64 -24.15 2.73
CA ILE A 79 14.38 -22.92 3.07
C ILE A 79 15.54 -23.16 4.06
N LYS A 80 15.67 -24.35 4.64
CA LYS A 80 16.68 -24.63 5.69
C LYS A 80 18.15 -24.44 5.25
N ASP A 81 18.41 -24.62 3.97
CA ASP A 81 19.76 -24.47 3.40
C ASP A 81 20.06 -23.04 2.93
N CYS A 82 19.11 -22.12 3.06
CA CYS A 82 19.34 -20.70 2.76
C CYS A 82 20.24 -20.07 3.83
N ASN A 83 20.94 -19.00 3.45
CA ASN A 83 21.80 -18.21 4.35
C ASN A 83 21.45 -16.72 4.36
N TYR A 84 20.54 -16.30 3.50
CA TYR A 84 19.86 -15.01 3.54
C TYR A 84 18.35 -15.23 3.56
N TYR A 85 17.66 -14.64 4.53
CA TYR A 85 16.22 -14.71 4.69
C TYR A 85 15.66 -13.30 4.57
N VAL A 86 14.84 -13.04 3.55
CA VAL A 86 14.23 -11.72 3.32
C VAL A 86 12.75 -11.81 3.67
N ILE A 87 12.33 -11.06 4.69
CA ILE A 87 10.96 -11.07 5.21
C ILE A 87 10.20 -9.89 4.62
N THR A 88 9.14 -10.20 3.86
CA THR A 88 8.33 -9.25 3.09
C THR A 88 6.84 -9.37 3.41
N VAL A 89 6.53 -9.79 4.64
CA VAL A 89 5.15 -9.95 5.10
C VAL A 89 4.47 -8.60 5.35
N PRO A 90 3.12 -8.52 5.26
CA PRO A 90 2.40 -7.27 5.52
C PRO A 90 2.49 -6.85 6.99
N THR A 91 2.35 -5.56 7.22
CA THR A 91 2.30 -4.93 8.55
C THR A 91 1.05 -4.05 8.61
N PRO A 92 -0.15 -4.62 8.86
CA PRO A 92 -1.40 -3.88 8.95
C PRO A 92 -1.50 -3.12 10.28
N VAL A 93 -2.58 -2.35 10.41
CA VAL A 93 -3.04 -1.81 11.71
C VAL A 93 -4.29 -2.53 12.17
N ASP A 94 -4.49 -2.58 13.48
CA ASP A 94 -5.71 -3.07 14.09
C ASP A 94 -6.87 -2.05 13.96
N LYS A 95 -8.07 -2.42 14.42
CA LYS A 95 -9.26 -1.55 14.43
C LYS A 95 -9.09 -0.23 15.22
N ASN A 96 -8.04 -0.09 16.02
CA ASN A 96 -7.71 1.09 16.79
C ASN A 96 -6.53 1.87 16.18
N ASN A 97 -6.18 1.59 14.93
CA ASN A 97 -5.04 2.14 14.20
C ASN A 97 -3.69 1.88 14.91
N ARG A 98 -3.54 0.74 15.61
CA ARG A 98 -2.28 0.33 16.22
C ARG A 98 -1.57 -0.66 15.32
N PRO A 99 -0.22 -0.59 15.21
CA PRO A 99 0.57 -1.56 14.46
C PRO A 99 0.27 -3.01 14.87
N ASP A 100 -0.07 -3.87 13.90
CA ASP A 100 -0.18 -5.31 14.11
C ASP A 100 1.08 -6.00 13.57
N LEU A 101 1.99 -6.34 14.48
CA LEU A 101 3.25 -7.03 14.17
C LEU A 101 3.10 -8.56 14.14
N THR A 102 1.89 -9.11 14.27
CA THR A 102 1.64 -10.56 14.27
C THR A 102 2.26 -11.26 13.06
N PRO A 103 2.14 -10.75 11.81
CA PRO A 103 2.79 -11.40 10.67
C PRO A 103 4.32 -11.41 10.79
N LEU A 104 4.93 -10.35 11.32
CA LEU A 104 6.37 -10.28 11.58
C LEU A 104 6.83 -11.28 12.63
N TYR A 105 6.10 -11.42 13.75
CA TYR A 105 6.40 -12.41 14.76
C TYR A 105 6.33 -13.82 14.19
N LYS A 106 5.27 -14.17 13.46
CA LYS A 106 5.09 -15.50 12.86
C LYS A 106 6.14 -15.81 11.80
N SER A 107 6.52 -14.85 10.96
CA SER A 107 7.58 -15.06 9.98
C SER A 107 8.96 -15.20 10.64
N SER A 108 9.22 -14.42 11.71
CA SER A 108 10.44 -14.56 12.52
C SER A 108 10.50 -15.91 13.24
N GLU A 109 9.36 -16.41 13.78
CA GLU A 109 9.27 -17.78 14.33
C GLU A 109 9.57 -18.85 13.27
N THR A 110 9.03 -18.66 12.07
CA THR A 110 9.25 -19.59 10.94
C THR A 110 10.72 -19.63 10.55
N VAL A 111 11.35 -18.48 10.37
CA VAL A 111 12.80 -18.38 10.04
C VAL A 111 13.65 -18.90 11.21
N GLY A 112 13.30 -18.57 12.45
CA GLY A 112 14.02 -19.01 13.64
C GLY A 112 14.17 -20.53 13.76
N LYS A 113 13.21 -21.32 13.24
CA LYS A 113 13.28 -22.80 13.23
C LYS A 113 14.37 -23.37 12.34
N VAL A 114 14.82 -22.62 11.34
CA VAL A 114 15.80 -23.06 10.34
C VAL A 114 17.09 -22.24 10.35
N LEU A 115 17.16 -21.20 11.17
CA LEU A 115 18.28 -20.26 11.26
C LEU A 115 19.55 -20.95 11.74
N LYS A 116 20.67 -20.64 11.09
CA LYS A 116 21.99 -21.20 11.38
C LYS A 116 23.03 -20.11 11.66
N LYS A 117 24.16 -20.52 12.21
CA LYS A 117 25.29 -19.61 12.44
C LYS A 117 25.81 -19.02 11.14
N GLY A 118 25.96 -17.69 11.14
CA GLY A 118 26.42 -16.91 10.00
C GLY A 118 25.30 -16.41 9.09
N ASP A 119 24.06 -16.84 9.30
CA ASP A 119 22.91 -16.41 8.49
C ASP A 119 22.56 -14.93 8.73
N ILE A 120 21.94 -14.32 7.73
CA ILE A 120 21.46 -12.93 7.79
C ILE A 120 19.96 -12.90 7.52
N VAL A 121 19.19 -12.27 8.42
CA VAL A 121 17.75 -12.04 8.27
C VAL A 121 17.51 -10.57 7.92
N ILE A 122 16.91 -10.31 6.76
CA ILE A 122 16.65 -8.97 6.27
C ILE A 122 15.14 -8.72 6.31
N TYR A 123 14.73 -7.63 6.95
CA TYR A 123 13.32 -7.22 6.98
C TYR A 123 13.07 -6.13 5.95
N GLU A 124 11.99 -6.27 5.18
CA GLU A 124 11.54 -5.27 4.21
C GLU A 124 10.19 -4.65 4.57
N SER A 125 9.46 -5.30 5.47
CA SER A 125 8.17 -4.80 5.94
C SER A 125 8.31 -3.42 6.58
N THR A 126 7.36 -2.52 6.30
CA THR A 126 7.35 -1.19 6.91
C THR A 126 7.04 -1.27 8.39
N VAL A 127 7.87 -0.66 9.22
CA VAL A 127 7.75 -0.67 10.68
C VAL A 127 8.19 0.67 11.29
N TYR A 128 7.88 0.88 12.57
CA TYR A 128 8.44 2.01 13.31
C TYR A 128 9.92 1.81 13.62
N PRO A 129 10.69 2.90 13.85
CA PRO A 129 12.12 2.81 14.18
C PRO A 129 12.38 1.99 15.43
N GLY A 130 13.20 0.94 15.30
CA GLY A 130 13.56 0.01 16.35
C GLY A 130 12.80 -1.32 16.32
N ALA A 131 11.73 -1.45 15.55
CA ALA A 131 10.90 -2.65 15.56
C ALA A 131 11.67 -3.92 15.15
N THR A 132 12.55 -3.85 14.17
CA THR A 132 13.37 -5.02 13.79
C THR A 132 14.18 -5.54 14.97
N GLU A 133 14.92 -4.66 15.63
CA GLU A 133 15.84 -5.05 16.71
C GLU A 133 15.13 -5.34 18.03
N GLU A 134 14.04 -4.62 18.34
CA GLU A 134 13.35 -4.70 19.63
C GLU A 134 12.23 -5.75 19.65
N GLU A 135 11.60 -6.04 18.50
CA GLU A 135 10.46 -6.94 18.39
C GLU A 135 10.81 -8.26 17.69
N CYS A 136 11.47 -8.18 16.52
CA CYS A 136 11.68 -9.36 15.69
C CYS A 136 12.90 -10.18 16.15
N ILE A 137 13.99 -9.54 16.50
CA ILE A 137 15.22 -10.22 16.94
C ILE A 137 15.00 -11.09 18.18
N PRO A 138 14.29 -10.64 19.23
CA PRO A 138 14.03 -11.52 20.40
C PRO A 138 13.26 -12.80 20.04
N VAL A 139 12.39 -12.76 19.02
CA VAL A 139 11.67 -13.92 18.53
C VAL A 139 12.65 -14.90 17.86
N LEU A 140 13.53 -14.38 16.98
CA LEU A 140 14.56 -15.20 16.33
C LEU A 140 15.49 -15.86 17.36
N GLU A 141 15.99 -15.12 18.36
CA GLU A 141 16.84 -15.65 19.42
C GLU A 141 16.11 -16.74 20.24
N LYS A 142 14.87 -16.49 20.62
CA LYS A 142 14.07 -17.44 21.42
C LYS A 142 13.81 -18.75 20.67
N VAL A 143 13.53 -18.69 19.39
CA VAL A 143 13.19 -19.89 18.60
C VAL A 143 14.42 -20.64 18.14
N SER A 144 15.46 -19.96 17.69
CA SER A 144 16.69 -20.59 17.18
C SER A 144 17.65 -21.02 18.28
N GLY A 145 17.60 -20.37 19.45
CA GLY A 145 18.63 -20.50 20.51
C GLY A 145 19.98 -19.86 20.14
N LEU A 146 20.04 -19.14 19.04
CA LEU A 146 21.23 -18.42 18.56
C LEU A 146 21.27 -17.01 19.13
N LYS A 147 22.48 -16.41 19.18
CA LYS A 147 22.69 -15.06 19.73
C LYS A 147 22.89 -14.04 18.61
N PHE A 148 22.11 -12.97 18.66
CA PHE A 148 22.18 -11.84 17.73
C PHE A 148 23.55 -11.16 17.75
N ASN A 149 24.04 -10.77 16.56
CA ASN A 149 25.36 -10.17 16.33
C ASN A 149 26.55 -11.02 16.77
N VAL A 150 26.32 -12.32 17.05
CA VAL A 150 27.35 -13.31 17.35
C VAL A 150 27.19 -14.53 16.46
N ASP A 151 26.02 -15.17 16.50
CA ASP A 151 25.74 -16.39 15.74
C ASP A 151 24.97 -16.07 14.46
N PHE A 152 24.06 -15.07 14.47
CA PHE A 152 23.33 -14.60 13.30
C PHE A 152 23.25 -13.08 13.31
N PHE A 153 22.85 -12.50 12.16
CA PHE A 153 22.83 -11.06 11.95
C PHE A 153 21.52 -10.61 11.31
N ALA A 154 21.26 -9.30 11.37
CA ALA A 154 20.08 -8.72 10.73
C ALA A 154 20.42 -7.58 9.79
N GLY A 155 19.53 -7.34 8.84
CA GLY A 155 19.48 -6.18 7.98
C GLY A 155 18.07 -5.64 7.88
N TYR A 156 17.96 -4.44 7.34
CA TYR A 156 16.68 -3.83 6.98
C TYR A 156 16.81 -3.10 5.65
N SER A 157 15.86 -3.31 4.76
CA SER A 157 15.82 -2.67 3.45
C SER A 157 14.36 -2.44 3.06
N PRO A 158 13.79 -1.24 3.30
CA PRO A 158 12.38 -1.00 3.07
C PRO A 158 12.00 -1.10 1.59
N GLU A 159 10.82 -1.63 1.32
CA GLU A 159 10.24 -1.54 -0.01
C GLU A 159 9.69 -0.14 -0.27
N ARG A 160 9.94 0.35 -1.50
CA ARG A 160 9.58 1.70 -1.94
C ARG A 160 8.76 1.70 -3.24
N ILE A 161 8.37 0.53 -3.75
CA ILE A 161 7.48 0.42 -4.91
C ILE A 161 6.10 0.98 -4.58
N ASN A 162 5.43 1.45 -5.62
CA ASN A 162 4.04 1.85 -5.57
C ASN A 162 3.24 0.80 -6.37
N PRO A 163 2.43 -0.05 -5.73
CA PRO A 163 1.69 -1.11 -6.42
C PRO A 163 0.98 -0.58 -7.67
N GLY A 164 1.11 -1.33 -8.78
CA GLY A 164 0.57 -0.94 -10.08
C GLY A 164 1.41 0.07 -10.88
N ASP A 165 2.52 0.60 -10.36
CA ASP A 165 3.44 1.48 -11.09
C ASP A 165 4.43 0.64 -11.92
N LYS A 166 4.22 0.62 -13.23
CA LYS A 166 5.07 -0.15 -14.17
C LYS A 166 6.32 0.60 -14.60
N GLU A 167 6.43 1.89 -14.31
CA GLU A 167 7.60 2.71 -14.64
C GLU A 167 8.67 2.61 -13.55
N HIS A 168 8.27 2.75 -12.28
CA HIS A 168 9.14 2.69 -11.10
C HIS A 168 9.13 1.28 -10.50
N THR A 169 9.73 0.34 -11.23
CA THR A 169 9.86 -1.06 -10.77
C THR A 169 10.91 -1.18 -9.66
N VAL A 170 10.89 -2.29 -8.91
CA VAL A 170 11.81 -2.56 -7.79
C VAL A 170 13.29 -2.34 -8.15
N GLU A 171 13.70 -2.67 -9.38
CA GLU A 171 15.10 -2.51 -9.85
C GLU A 171 15.47 -1.08 -10.22
N LYS A 172 14.47 -0.21 -10.51
CA LYS A 172 14.64 1.17 -10.96
C LYS A 172 14.52 2.21 -9.85
N ILE A 173 14.19 1.80 -8.64
CA ILE A 173 14.10 2.67 -7.46
C ILE A 173 15.36 2.51 -6.63
N LEU A 174 16.00 3.63 -6.26
CA LEU A 174 17.16 3.61 -5.35
C LEU A 174 16.75 2.94 -4.03
N LYS A 175 17.41 1.83 -3.67
CA LYS A 175 17.06 1.03 -2.49
C LYS A 175 17.84 1.50 -1.27
N VAL A 176 17.17 1.69 -0.13
CA VAL A 176 17.83 1.91 1.15
C VAL A 176 18.20 0.56 1.73
N THR A 177 19.43 0.43 2.26
CA THR A 177 19.93 -0.79 2.87
C THR A 177 20.56 -0.48 4.21
N SER A 178 20.59 -1.45 5.13
CA SER A 178 21.24 -1.31 6.43
C SER A 178 21.57 -2.68 7.03
N GLY A 179 22.39 -2.70 8.05
CA GLY A 179 22.73 -3.92 8.78
C GLY A 179 22.98 -3.68 10.26
N SER A 180 22.91 -4.74 11.04
CA SER A 180 23.10 -4.74 12.49
C SER A 180 24.54 -4.44 12.91
N THR A 181 25.48 -4.57 11.99
CA THR A 181 26.87 -4.09 12.12
C THR A 181 27.32 -3.45 10.82
N PRO A 182 28.36 -2.62 10.80
CA PRO A 182 28.88 -2.02 9.56
C PRO A 182 29.24 -3.07 8.50
N GLU A 183 29.82 -4.19 8.90
CA GLU A 183 30.18 -5.30 7.99
C GLU A 183 28.93 -5.94 7.38
N ILE A 184 27.92 -6.20 8.21
CA ILE A 184 26.65 -6.79 7.75
C ILE A 184 25.92 -5.80 6.84
N GLY A 185 25.93 -4.49 7.16
CA GLY A 185 25.40 -3.47 6.29
C GLY A 185 26.03 -3.50 4.89
N GLN A 186 27.35 -3.65 4.79
CA GLN A 186 28.04 -3.80 3.51
C GLN A 186 27.63 -5.09 2.76
N LYS A 187 27.43 -6.22 3.46
CA LYS A 187 26.98 -7.48 2.85
C LYS A 187 25.54 -7.36 2.31
N VAL A 188 24.64 -6.74 3.09
CA VAL A 188 23.27 -6.47 2.66
C VAL A 188 23.26 -5.51 1.48
N ASP A 189 24.00 -4.41 1.55
CA ASP A 189 24.14 -3.43 0.45
C ASP A 189 24.65 -4.09 -0.84
N ALA A 190 25.69 -4.90 -0.75
CA ALA A 190 26.25 -5.62 -1.89
C ALA A 190 25.23 -6.58 -2.53
N LEU A 191 24.41 -7.28 -1.71
CA LEU A 191 23.36 -8.15 -2.19
C LEU A 191 22.34 -7.37 -3.03
N TYR A 192 21.75 -6.29 -2.49
CA TYR A 192 20.77 -5.48 -3.22
C TYR A 192 21.39 -4.77 -4.43
N LYS A 193 22.56 -4.19 -4.30
CA LYS A 193 23.29 -3.53 -5.38
C LYS A 193 23.55 -4.45 -6.57
N SER A 194 23.61 -5.75 -6.34
CA SER A 194 23.83 -6.72 -7.42
C SER A 194 22.63 -6.78 -8.38
N VAL A 195 21.41 -6.45 -7.94
CA VAL A 195 20.17 -6.56 -8.73
C VAL A 195 19.43 -5.23 -8.93
N ILE A 196 19.65 -4.23 -8.08
CA ILE A 196 19.05 -2.89 -8.18
C ILE A 196 19.87 -2.01 -9.11
N THR A 197 19.34 -1.67 -10.27
CA THR A 197 20.05 -0.86 -11.27
C THR A 197 20.13 0.61 -10.92
N ALA A 198 19.14 1.12 -10.16
CA ALA A 198 19.12 2.50 -9.66
C ALA A 198 20.15 2.78 -8.55
N GLY A 199 20.84 1.74 -8.05
CA GLY A 199 21.79 1.83 -6.96
C GLY A 199 21.17 1.70 -5.58
N THR A 200 22.01 1.83 -4.56
CA THR A 200 21.63 1.67 -3.15
C THR A 200 22.15 2.86 -2.31
N HIS A 201 21.48 3.10 -1.19
CA HIS A 201 21.93 3.99 -0.13
C HIS A 201 22.10 3.20 1.16
N LEU A 202 23.33 3.02 1.60
CA LEU A 202 23.63 2.33 2.86
C LEU A 202 23.38 3.28 4.03
N ALA A 203 22.30 3.06 4.76
CA ALA A 203 22.00 3.79 5.98
C ALA A 203 22.91 3.32 7.13
N PRO A 204 23.26 4.21 8.06
CA PRO A 204 24.24 3.91 9.13
C PRO A 204 23.74 2.85 10.14
N THR A 205 22.42 2.72 10.33
CA THR A 205 21.80 1.75 11.24
C THR A 205 20.44 1.28 10.70
N ILE A 206 19.96 0.14 11.21
CA ILE A 206 18.61 -0.37 10.94
C ILE A 206 17.56 0.69 11.32
N LYS A 207 17.65 1.30 12.51
CA LYS A 207 16.71 2.34 12.98
C LYS A 207 16.62 3.55 12.05
N VAL A 208 17.73 3.96 11.45
CA VAL A 208 17.74 5.07 10.46
C VAL A 208 17.02 4.66 9.18
N ALA A 209 17.21 3.44 8.69
CA ALA A 209 16.54 2.96 7.49
C ALA A 209 15.02 2.78 7.72
N GLU A 210 14.61 2.28 8.88
CA GLU A 210 13.21 2.21 9.31
C GLU A 210 12.57 3.60 9.39
N ALA A 211 13.28 4.56 10.04
CA ALA A 211 12.82 5.94 10.15
C ALA A 211 12.65 6.60 8.77
N ALA A 212 13.62 6.40 7.86
CA ALA A 212 13.55 6.94 6.50
C ALA A 212 12.28 6.50 5.77
N LYS A 213 11.93 5.21 5.88
CA LYS A 213 10.72 4.67 5.23
C LYS A 213 9.45 5.28 5.79
N VAL A 214 9.28 5.31 7.08
CA VAL A 214 8.03 5.76 7.71
C VAL A 214 7.79 7.26 7.48
N ILE A 215 8.86 8.08 7.41
CA ILE A 215 8.70 9.52 7.15
C ILE A 215 8.36 9.85 5.69
N GLU A 216 8.74 9.02 4.71
CA GLU A 216 8.36 9.21 3.30
C GLU A 216 6.83 9.25 3.15
N ASN A 217 6.14 8.31 3.77
CA ASN A 217 4.69 8.23 3.73
C ASN A 217 4.02 9.24 4.68
N SER A 218 4.59 9.48 5.86
CA SER A 218 4.07 10.50 6.78
C SER A 218 4.14 11.91 6.19
N GLN A 219 5.22 12.25 5.48
CA GLN A 219 5.36 13.52 4.78
C GLN A 219 4.30 13.66 3.69
N ARG A 220 4.08 12.61 2.90
CA ARG A 220 3.05 12.59 1.86
C ARG A 220 1.66 12.78 2.44
N ASP A 221 1.35 12.07 3.51
CA ASP A 221 0.07 12.16 4.22
C ASP A 221 -0.21 13.58 4.74
N ILE A 222 0.78 14.20 5.39
CA ILE A 222 0.67 15.59 5.90
C ILE A 222 0.48 16.59 4.76
N ASN A 223 1.19 16.42 3.64
CA ASN A 223 1.04 17.31 2.49
C ASN A 223 -0.35 17.18 1.84
N ILE A 224 -0.90 15.95 1.78
CA ILE A 224 -2.28 15.75 1.31
C ILE A 224 -3.27 16.34 2.31
N ALA A 225 -3.06 16.18 3.62
CA ALA A 225 -3.90 16.81 4.64
C ALA A 225 -3.93 18.33 4.49
N PHE A 226 -2.78 18.96 4.24
CA PHE A 226 -2.71 20.38 3.99
C PHE A 226 -3.56 20.81 2.79
N VAL A 227 -3.46 20.14 1.64
CA VAL A 227 -4.29 20.49 0.47
C VAL A 227 -5.75 20.12 0.65
N ASN A 228 -6.08 19.08 1.43
CA ASN A 228 -7.45 18.76 1.83
C ASN A 228 -8.06 19.87 2.71
N GLU A 229 -7.27 20.43 3.63
CA GLU A 229 -7.71 21.58 4.43
C GLU A 229 -7.95 22.79 3.56
N LEU A 230 -7.07 23.08 2.59
CA LEU A 230 -7.27 24.15 1.61
C LEU A 230 -8.54 23.94 0.80
N ALA A 231 -8.85 22.72 0.36
CA ALA A 231 -10.10 22.42 -0.33
C ALA A 231 -11.33 22.77 0.50
N LYS A 232 -11.33 22.43 1.80
CA LYS A 232 -12.40 22.82 2.73
C LYS A 232 -12.53 24.35 2.88
N ILE A 233 -11.39 25.04 3.05
CA ILE A 233 -11.35 26.51 3.18
C ILE A 233 -11.87 27.20 1.91
N PHE A 234 -11.38 26.78 0.75
CA PHE A 234 -11.73 27.40 -0.52
C PHE A 234 -13.16 27.10 -0.93
N ASN A 235 -13.70 25.92 -0.61
CA ASN A 235 -15.12 25.63 -0.79
C ASN A 235 -16.03 26.61 0.03
N LEU A 236 -15.62 26.94 1.27
CA LEU A 236 -16.34 27.93 2.08
C LEU A 236 -16.26 29.35 1.50
N MET A 237 -15.25 29.65 0.68
CA MET A 237 -14.98 30.94 0.06
C MET A 237 -15.50 31.02 -1.38
N ASP A 238 -16.11 29.95 -1.91
CA ASP A 238 -16.51 29.83 -3.31
C ASP A 238 -15.33 30.01 -4.28
N ILE A 239 -14.19 29.45 -3.93
CA ILE A 239 -12.94 29.45 -4.71
C ILE A 239 -12.63 28.04 -5.18
N ASP A 240 -12.31 27.87 -6.46
CA ASP A 240 -11.91 26.59 -7.00
C ASP A 240 -10.48 26.21 -6.55
N THR A 241 -10.37 25.15 -5.77
CA THR A 241 -9.11 24.65 -5.20
C THR A 241 -8.10 24.31 -6.29
N HIS A 242 -8.51 23.64 -7.37
CA HIS A 242 -7.61 23.24 -8.45
C HIS A 242 -6.99 24.44 -9.18
N ALA A 243 -7.79 25.50 -9.43
CA ALA A 243 -7.28 26.73 -10.03
C ALA A 243 -6.24 27.43 -9.13
N VAL A 244 -6.46 27.42 -7.80
CA VAL A 244 -5.46 27.94 -6.84
C VAL A 244 -4.19 27.10 -6.87
N LEU A 245 -4.30 25.76 -6.86
CA LEU A 245 -3.14 24.87 -6.89
C LEU A 245 -2.37 24.97 -8.21
N GLU A 246 -3.05 25.17 -9.35
CA GLU A 246 -2.43 25.42 -10.64
C GLU A 246 -1.63 26.74 -10.61
N ALA A 247 -2.23 27.80 -10.13
CA ALA A 247 -1.55 29.09 -9.99
C ALA A 247 -0.34 29.02 -9.04
N ALA A 248 -0.49 28.37 -7.87
CA ALA A 248 0.59 28.17 -6.92
C ALA A 248 1.71 27.28 -7.48
N GLY A 249 1.34 26.27 -8.28
CA GLY A 249 2.25 25.32 -8.94
C GLY A 249 3.17 25.95 -9.99
N THR A 250 2.89 27.18 -10.43
CA THR A 250 3.82 27.92 -11.29
C THR A 250 5.12 28.30 -10.57
N LYS A 251 5.13 28.23 -9.23
CA LYS A 251 6.35 28.46 -8.45
C LYS A 251 7.16 27.18 -8.40
N TRP A 252 8.42 27.23 -8.80
CA TRP A 252 9.34 26.12 -8.98
C TRP A 252 9.49 25.15 -7.77
N ASN A 253 9.27 25.64 -6.56
CA ASN A 253 9.41 24.86 -5.32
C ASN A 253 8.07 24.54 -4.64
N PHE A 254 6.94 24.77 -5.32
CA PHE A 254 5.63 24.33 -4.83
C PHE A 254 5.45 22.84 -5.11
N LEU A 255 5.05 22.05 -4.10
CA LEU A 255 4.87 20.62 -4.24
C LEU A 255 3.48 20.31 -4.85
N PRO A 256 3.39 19.46 -5.89
CA PRO A 256 2.16 19.27 -6.68
C PRO A 256 1.21 18.25 -6.02
N PHE A 257 0.89 18.42 -4.73
CA PHE A 257 -0.14 17.64 -4.08
C PHE A 257 -1.52 18.12 -4.46
N LYS A 258 -2.48 17.18 -4.50
CA LYS A 258 -3.89 17.44 -4.79
C LYS A 258 -4.75 16.93 -3.64
N PRO A 259 -5.95 17.52 -3.42
CA PRO A 259 -6.89 17.01 -2.44
C PRO A 259 -7.43 15.64 -2.87
N GLY A 260 -7.89 14.85 -1.91
CA GLY A 260 -8.47 13.54 -2.19
C GLY A 260 -8.57 12.66 -0.97
N LEU A 261 -9.07 11.46 -1.19
CA LEU A 261 -9.16 10.41 -0.17
C LEU A 261 -7.81 9.71 0.00
N VAL A 262 -7.35 9.56 1.23
CA VAL A 262 -6.05 8.93 1.55
C VAL A 262 -6.29 7.56 2.15
N GLY A 263 -6.25 6.54 1.30
CA GLY A 263 -6.38 5.13 1.64
C GLY A 263 -5.12 4.31 1.35
N GLY A 264 -5.29 2.99 1.29
CA GLY A 264 -4.26 2.01 0.96
C GLY A 264 -3.39 1.60 2.16
N HIS A 265 -2.42 0.71 1.86
CA HIS A 265 -1.63 0.01 2.89
C HIS A 265 -0.56 0.86 3.57
N CYS A 266 -0.11 1.94 2.95
CA CYS A 266 1.09 2.64 3.38
C CYS A 266 0.78 4.06 3.88
N ILE A 267 0.23 4.94 3.02
CA ILE A 267 0.09 6.36 3.35
C ILE A 267 -0.87 6.58 4.53
N GLY A 268 -1.96 5.81 4.58
CA GLY A 268 -2.95 5.88 5.67
C GLY A 268 -2.53 5.12 6.94
N VAL A 269 -1.46 4.33 6.91
CA VAL A 269 -1.05 3.39 7.97
C VAL A 269 0.26 3.80 8.63
N ASP A 270 1.31 4.05 7.86
CA ASP A 270 2.66 4.33 8.36
C ASP A 270 2.73 5.51 9.35
N PRO A 271 1.95 6.60 9.20
CA PRO A 271 1.95 7.68 10.20
C PRO A 271 1.52 7.22 11.60
N TYR A 272 0.63 6.22 11.70
CA TYR A 272 0.24 5.66 13.00
C TYR A 272 1.37 4.88 13.66
N TYR A 273 2.22 4.18 12.89
CA TYR A 273 3.42 3.53 13.40
C TYR A 273 4.37 4.52 14.07
N LEU A 274 4.64 5.65 13.39
CA LEU A 274 5.51 6.68 13.92
C LEU A 274 4.86 7.41 15.13
N ALA A 275 3.55 7.66 15.05
CA ALA A 275 2.81 8.33 16.11
C ALA A 275 2.78 7.49 17.40
N GLN A 276 2.50 6.20 17.31
CA GLN A 276 2.53 5.31 18.46
C GLN A 276 3.93 5.27 19.09
N ARG A 277 4.97 5.10 18.25
CA ARG A 277 6.35 5.05 18.75
C ARG A 277 6.74 6.34 19.47
N ALA A 278 6.37 7.50 18.92
CA ALA A 278 6.60 8.79 19.57
C ALA A 278 5.93 8.87 20.95
N GLN A 279 4.69 8.38 21.06
CA GLN A 279 3.94 8.37 22.32
C GLN A 279 4.58 7.44 23.38
N GLU A 280 5.14 6.30 22.97
CA GLU A 280 5.91 5.41 23.86
C GLU A 280 7.13 6.12 24.47
N PHE A 281 7.73 7.06 23.73
CA PHE A 281 8.81 7.94 24.22
C PHE A 281 8.31 9.22 24.90
N GLY A 282 7.01 9.34 25.19
CA GLY A 282 6.41 10.47 25.90
C GLY A 282 6.17 11.71 25.03
N TYR A 283 6.27 11.63 23.71
CA TYR A 283 5.99 12.74 22.80
C TYR A 283 4.65 12.58 22.08
N HIS A 284 3.79 13.59 22.16
CA HIS A 284 2.54 13.62 21.39
C HIS A 284 2.77 14.25 20.03
N PRO A 285 2.70 13.48 18.90
CA PRO A 285 3.01 14.01 17.57
C PRO A 285 1.82 14.79 16.98
N GLU A 286 1.71 16.06 17.28
CA GLU A 286 0.56 16.92 16.95
C GLU A 286 0.30 17.02 15.45
N ILE A 287 1.33 17.30 14.63
CA ILE A 287 1.20 17.50 13.19
C ILE A 287 0.76 16.20 12.49
N ILE A 288 1.40 15.07 12.84
CA ILE A 288 1.09 13.76 12.24
C ILE A 288 -0.36 13.37 12.56
N LEU A 289 -0.76 13.48 13.82
CA LEU A 289 -2.10 13.11 14.25
C LEU A 289 -3.17 14.09 13.72
N ALA A 290 -2.87 15.40 13.61
CA ALA A 290 -3.77 16.36 13.01
C ALA A 290 -4.00 16.06 11.52
N GLY A 291 -2.92 15.77 10.77
CA GLY A 291 -3.00 15.37 9.36
C GLY A 291 -3.86 14.13 9.18
N ARG A 292 -3.63 13.09 10.00
CA ARG A 292 -4.44 11.87 9.96
C ARG A 292 -5.92 12.12 10.23
N ARG A 293 -6.26 12.86 11.29
CA ARG A 293 -7.67 13.20 11.60
C ARG A 293 -8.34 13.93 10.44
N LEU A 294 -7.63 14.85 9.78
CA LEU A 294 -8.16 15.55 8.64
C LEU A 294 -8.42 14.61 7.47
N ASN A 295 -7.41 13.82 7.07
CA ASN A 295 -7.52 12.87 5.96
C ASN A 295 -8.61 11.81 6.21
N ASP A 296 -8.69 11.28 7.43
CA ASP A 296 -9.74 10.33 7.83
C ASP A 296 -11.15 10.95 7.79
N SER A 297 -11.28 12.26 7.96
CA SER A 297 -12.58 12.97 7.90
C SER A 297 -13.06 13.25 6.47
N MET A 298 -12.22 13.06 5.44
CA MET A 298 -12.55 13.50 4.09
C MET A 298 -13.68 12.71 3.44
N GLY A 299 -13.83 11.42 3.74
CA GLY A 299 -14.95 10.62 3.24
C GLY A 299 -16.31 11.19 3.69
N SER A 300 -16.44 11.47 4.99
CA SER A 300 -17.64 12.10 5.55
C SER A 300 -17.86 13.52 5.02
N TYR A 301 -16.78 14.29 4.81
CA TYR A 301 -16.86 15.63 4.22
C TYR A 301 -17.42 15.56 2.79
N VAL A 302 -16.88 14.70 1.93
CA VAL A 302 -17.37 14.52 0.54
C VAL A 302 -18.85 14.16 0.52
N ALA A 303 -19.26 13.16 1.32
CA ALA A 303 -20.67 12.79 1.40
C ALA A 303 -21.56 13.94 1.84
N SER A 304 -21.13 14.73 2.83
CA SER A 304 -21.88 15.91 3.32
C SER A 304 -22.02 16.99 2.25
N GLU A 305 -20.98 17.26 1.47
CA GLU A 305 -21.05 18.23 0.36
C GLU A 305 -21.99 17.73 -0.76
N VAL A 306 -21.97 16.44 -1.09
CA VAL A 306 -22.93 15.87 -2.05
C VAL A 306 -24.37 16.04 -1.56
N ILE A 307 -24.65 15.72 -0.30
CA ILE A 307 -26.00 15.88 0.29
C ILE A 307 -26.42 17.35 0.26
N LYS A 308 -25.52 18.28 0.56
CA LYS A 308 -25.79 19.71 0.50
C LYS A 308 -26.18 20.16 -0.92
N LEU A 309 -25.44 19.72 -1.94
CA LEU A 309 -25.76 20.01 -3.35
C LEU A 309 -27.09 19.39 -3.77
N MET A 310 -27.39 18.16 -3.34
CA MET A 310 -28.68 17.53 -3.61
C MET A 310 -29.85 18.33 -2.99
N LEU A 311 -29.71 18.85 -1.75
CA LEU A 311 -30.70 19.69 -1.10
C LEU A 311 -30.88 21.00 -1.83
N GLN A 312 -29.80 21.62 -2.33
CA GLN A 312 -29.87 22.85 -3.13
C GLN A 312 -30.57 22.64 -4.47
N ALA A 313 -30.52 21.43 -5.01
CA ALA A 313 -31.23 21.04 -6.24
C ALA A 313 -32.66 20.47 -5.99
N ASP A 314 -33.20 20.63 -4.78
CA ASP A 314 -34.53 20.15 -4.37
C ASP A 314 -34.68 18.61 -4.50
N ILE A 315 -33.56 17.84 -4.39
CA ILE A 315 -33.57 16.39 -4.42
C ILE A 315 -33.95 15.83 -3.04
N LYS A 316 -34.93 14.92 -3.00
CA LYS A 316 -35.31 14.21 -1.78
C LYS A 316 -34.23 13.18 -1.41
N ILE A 317 -33.56 13.36 -0.28
CA ILE A 317 -32.44 12.53 0.15
C ILE A 317 -32.85 11.08 0.47
N LYS A 318 -33.90 10.89 1.27
CA LYS A 318 -34.37 9.56 1.66
C LYS A 318 -34.77 8.75 0.44
N ASN A 319 -34.10 7.60 0.25
CA ASN A 319 -34.21 6.69 -0.89
C ASN A 319 -33.73 7.31 -2.22
N ALA A 320 -32.92 8.37 -2.20
CA ALA A 320 -32.26 8.84 -3.40
C ALA A 320 -31.28 7.79 -3.93
N ASN A 321 -31.25 7.57 -5.24
CA ASN A 321 -30.34 6.66 -5.89
C ASN A 321 -29.00 7.36 -6.15
N VAL A 322 -27.92 6.85 -5.57
CA VAL A 322 -26.58 7.41 -5.71
C VAL A 322 -25.67 6.37 -6.36
N LEU A 323 -24.97 6.76 -7.43
CA LEU A 323 -23.95 5.94 -8.06
C LEU A 323 -22.56 6.40 -7.59
N VAL A 324 -21.79 5.47 -7.01
CA VAL A 324 -20.39 5.67 -6.66
C VAL A 324 -19.52 4.99 -7.70
N LEU A 325 -18.65 5.76 -8.35
CA LEU A 325 -17.71 5.31 -9.37
C LEU A 325 -16.33 5.08 -8.73
N GLY A 326 -16.02 3.82 -8.50
CA GLY A 326 -14.76 3.35 -7.90
C GLY A 326 -14.85 3.03 -6.41
N ILE A 327 -14.31 1.88 -6.04
CA ILE A 327 -14.17 1.43 -4.64
C ILE A 327 -12.75 0.93 -4.35
N THR A 328 -11.89 0.78 -5.36
CA THR A 328 -10.48 0.46 -5.14
C THR A 328 -9.76 1.62 -4.44
N PHE A 329 -8.65 1.34 -3.76
CA PHE A 329 -7.93 2.41 -3.06
C PHE A 329 -7.19 3.35 -4.02
N LYS A 330 -6.93 2.91 -5.25
CA LYS A 330 -6.16 3.64 -6.26
C LYS A 330 -6.69 3.31 -7.66
N GLU A 331 -6.50 4.24 -8.59
CA GLU A 331 -6.84 4.10 -9.99
C GLU A 331 -6.10 2.96 -10.68
N ASN A 332 -6.80 2.23 -11.55
CA ASN A 332 -6.28 1.16 -12.42
C ASN A 332 -5.55 0.04 -11.63
N CYS A 333 -6.03 -0.25 -10.44
CA CYS A 333 -5.48 -1.27 -9.55
C CYS A 333 -6.65 -2.05 -8.92
N PRO A 334 -6.61 -3.40 -8.85
CA PRO A 334 -7.71 -4.20 -8.33
C PRO A 334 -7.82 -4.23 -6.80
N ASP A 335 -6.84 -3.67 -6.07
CA ASP A 335 -6.78 -3.75 -4.61
C ASP A 335 -7.83 -2.84 -3.95
N VAL A 336 -8.69 -3.44 -3.14
CA VAL A 336 -9.81 -2.76 -2.44
C VAL A 336 -9.50 -2.45 -0.98
N ARG A 337 -8.40 -2.96 -0.42
CA ARG A 337 -8.10 -2.86 1.02
C ARG A 337 -7.82 -1.44 1.46
N ASN A 338 -8.34 -1.06 2.64
CA ASN A 338 -8.20 0.29 3.24
C ASN A 338 -8.63 1.44 2.31
N THR A 339 -9.58 1.21 1.42
CA THR A 339 -10.12 2.29 0.59
C THR A 339 -10.98 3.25 1.41
N ARG A 340 -10.81 4.55 1.19
CA ARG A 340 -11.62 5.60 1.83
C ARG A 340 -12.89 5.93 1.04
N ALA A 341 -13.10 5.34 -0.12
CA ALA A 341 -14.40 5.38 -0.82
C ALA A 341 -15.51 4.76 0.04
N VAL A 342 -15.17 3.76 0.86
CA VAL A 342 -16.11 3.12 1.82
C VAL A 342 -16.63 4.14 2.84
N ASP A 343 -15.81 5.07 3.32
CA ASP A 343 -16.25 6.11 4.26
C ASP A 343 -17.30 7.03 3.62
N VAL A 344 -17.15 7.35 2.32
CA VAL A 344 -18.14 8.10 1.55
C VAL A 344 -19.46 7.33 1.45
N ILE A 345 -19.38 6.04 1.08
CA ILE A 345 -20.52 5.14 0.91
C ILE A 345 -21.31 5.02 2.22
N GLN A 346 -20.64 4.65 3.31
CA GLN A 346 -21.25 4.47 4.61
C GLN A 346 -21.91 5.77 5.13
N GLN A 347 -21.26 6.90 4.89
CA GLN A 347 -21.82 8.19 5.27
C GLN A 347 -23.08 8.52 4.44
N LEU A 348 -23.11 8.22 3.14
CA LEU A 348 -24.30 8.40 2.29
C LEU A 348 -25.44 7.47 2.74
N GLU A 349 -25.16 6.21 3.03
CA GLU A 349 -26.15 5.24 3.54
C GLU A 349 -26.75 5.71 4.87
N SER A 350 -25.94 6.38 5.73
CA SER A 350 -26.44 6.94 6.99
C SER A 350 -27.53 8.01 6.80
N TYR A 351 -27.54 8.67 5.64
CA TYR A 351 -28.60 9.58 5.22
C TYR A 351 -29.80 8.86 4.57
N SER A 352 -29.81 7.52 4.58
CA SER A 352 -30.85 6.68 3.98
C SER A 352 -30.94 6.81 2.46
N THR A 353 -29.84 7.03 1.77
CA THR A 353 -29.75 6.93 0.31
C THR A 353 -29.60 5.46 -0.11
N GLN A 354 -29.87 5.15 -1.37
CA GLN A 354 -29.64 3.86 -2.00
C GLN A 354 -28.36 3.95 -2.84
N VAL A 355 -27.28 3.37 -2.35
CA VAL A 355 -25.98 3.47 -3.01
C VAL A 355 -25.78 2.26 -3.92
N THR A 356 -25.39 2.52 -5.17
CA THR A 356 -24.93 1.54 -6.14
C THR A 356 -23.43 1.78 -6.37
N ILE A 357 -22.60 0.75 -6.32
CA ILE A 357 -21.15 0.86 -6.48
C ILE A 357 -20.75 0.19 -7.80
N TYR A 358 -20.11 0.94 -8.67
CA TYR A 358 -19.54 0.43 -9.91
C TYR A 358 -18.03 0.61 -9.93
N ASP A 359 -17.31 -0.49 -10.10
CA ASP A 359 -15.85 -0.47 -10.23
C ASP A 359 -15.41 -1.60 -11.18
N PRO A 360 -14.82 -1.27 -12.35
CA PRO A 360 -14.42 -2.28 -13.33
C PRO A 360 -13.20 -3.11 -12.91
N TRP A 361 -12.45 -2.67 -11.87
CA TRP A 361 -11.24 -3.30 -11.38
C TRP A 361 -11.43 -4.12 -10.10
N ALA A 362 -12.40 -3.75 -9.27
CA ALA A 362 -12.63 -4.39 -7.99
C ALA A 362 -13.16 -5.82 -8.16
N ASN A 363 -12.62 -6.75 -7.36
CA ASN A 363 -13.21 -8.08 -7.23
C ASN A 363 -14.42 -8.03 -6.27
N PRO A 364 -15.66 -8.32 -6.74
CA PRO A 364 -16.84 -8.23 -5.89
C PRO A 364 -16.78 -9.12 -4.64
N ALA A 365 -16.16 -10.30 -4.72
CA ALA A 365 -16.04 -11.20 -3.58
C ALA A 365 -15.12 -10.62 -2.49
N GLU A 366 -14.05 -9.92 -2.89
CA GLU A 366 -13.17 -9.23 -1.94
C GLU A 366 -13.86 -8.03 -1.30
N VAL A 367 -14.65 -7.25 -2.05
CA VAL A 367 -15.44 -6.14 -1.51
C VAL A 367 -16.43 -6.61 -0.46
N VAL A 368 -17.14 -7.72 -0.73
CA VAL A 368 -18.03 -8.33 0.26
C VAL A 368 -17.27 -8.82 1.48
N HIS A 369 -16.12 -9.48 1.28
CA HIS A 369 -15.29 -9.99 2.38
C HIS A 369 -14.77 -8.86 3.30
N GLU A 370 -14.25 -7.78 2.70
CA GLU A 370 -13.60 -6.69 3.46
C GLU A 370 -14.62 -5.72 4.10
N TYR A 371 -15.74 -5.43 3.40
CA TYR A 371 -16.62 -4.31 3.76
C TYR A 371 -18.09 -4.70 3.92
N ASN A 372 -18.47 -5.93 3.56
CA ASN A 372 -19.86 -6.36 3.49
C ASN A 372 -20.72 -5.45 2.58
N LEU A 373 -20.12 -4.97 1.47
CA LEU A 373 -20.75 -4.15 0.45
C LEU A 373 -20.85 -4.92 -0.87
N GLU A 374 -21.90 -4.68 -1.63
CA GLU A 374 -22.06 -5.23 -2.97
C GLU A 374 -21.53 -4.24 -4.01
N THR A 375 -20.75 -4.72 -4.99
CA THR A 375 -20.26 -3.94 -6.11
C THR A 375 -20.45 -4.68 -7.42
N THR A 376 -20.49 -3.94 -8.53
CA THR A 376 -20.57 -4.52 -9.88
C THR A 376 -19.39 -4.07 -10.74
N THR A 377 -18.91 -4.98 -11.58
CA THR A 377 -17.87 -4.71 -12.60
C THR A 377 -18.47 -4.33 -13.96
N THR A 378 -19.80 -4.34 -14.06
CA THR A 378 -20.52 -3.90 -15.26
C THR A 378 -21.31 -2.64 -14.95
N LEU A 379 -21.24 -1.65 -15.84
CA LEU A 379 -21.96 -0.38 -15.66
C LEU A 379 -23.45 -0.63 -15.45
N PRO A 380 -24.00 -0.24 -14.29
CA PRO A 380 -25.41 -0.49 -13.99
C PRO A 380 -26.33 0.38 -14.88
N GLN A 381 -27.45 -0.18 -15.28
CA GLN A 381 -28.46 0.55 -16.03
C GLN A 381 -29.34 1.38 -15.09
N GLY A 382 -29.78 2.54 -15.57
CA GLY A 382 -30.68 3.41 -14.82
C GLY A 382 -30.18 4.86 -14.74
N THR A 383 -30.93 5.66 -14.00
CA THR A 383 -30.56 7.06 -13.74
C THR A 383 -30.51 7.36 -12.25
N TYR A 384 -29.60 8.24 -11.88
CA TYR A 384 -29.22 8.51 -10.50
C TYR A 384 -29.53 9.96 -10.09
N ASP A 385 -29.84 10.15 -8.83
CA ASP A 385 -30.01 11.45 -8.21
C ASP A 385 -28.65 12.14 -7.95
N ALA A 386 -27.60 11.32 -7.72
CA ALA A 386 -26.23 11.80 -7.65
C ALA A 386 -25.25 10.75 -8.20
N ILE A 387 -24.16 11.21 -8.80
CA ILE A 387 -23.01 10.39 -9.21
C ILE A 387 -21.77 10.96 -8.52
N ILE A 388 -20.96 10.12 -7.90
CA ILE A 388 -19.75 10.52 -7.19
C ILE A 388 -18.58 9.74 -7.77
N LEU A 389 -17.61 10.44 -8.34
CA LEU A 389 -16.37 9.85 -8.83
C LEU A 389 -15.34 9.86 -7.70
N THR A 390 -15.12 8.69 -7.07
CA THR A 390 -14.22 8.52 -5.91
C THR A 390 -12.84 8.02 -6.30
N VAL A 391 -12.73 7.29 -7.42
CA VAL A 391 -11.46 6.75 -7.95
C VAL A 391 -11.34 7.13 -9.44
N ALA A 392 -10.13 7.47 -9.88
CA ALA A 392 -9.88 7.98 -11.24
C ALA A 392 -9.52 6.85 -12.23
N HIS A 393 -10.37 5.79 -12.36
CA HIS A 393 -10.17 4.78 -13.38
C HIS A 393 -10.34 5.39 -14.78
N LYS A 394 -9.48 4.96 -15.71
CA LYS A 394 -9.51 5.47 -17.10
C LYS A 394 -10.86 5.23 -17.81
N GLU A 395 -11.52 4.13 -17.46
CA GLU A 395 -12.83 3.75 -18.02
C GLU A 395 -13.92 4.77 -17.69
N PHE A 396 -13.79 5.49 -16.57
CA PHE A 396 -14.80 6.51 -16.18
C PHE A 396 -14.75 7.77 -17.03
N LEU A 397 -13.61 8.05 -17.69
CA LEU A 397 -13.48 9.17 -18.63
C LEU A 397 -14.21 8.93 -19.96
N GLU A 398 -14.52 7.66 -20.27
CA GLU A 398 -15.22 7.28 -21.50
C GLU A 398 -16.74 7.21 -21.32
N LEU A 399 -17.24 7.40 -20.07
CA LEU A 399 -18.67 7.31 -19.77
C LEU A 399 -19.39 8.63 -20.05
N ASP A 400 -20.56 8.52 -20.67
CA ASP A 400 -21.52 9.63 -20.72
C ASP A 400 -22.27 9.76 -19.38
N LEU A 401 -21.59 10.37 -18.40
CA LEU A 401 -22.13 10.51 -17.03
C LEU A 401 -23.42 11.34 -17.00
N LYS A 402 -23.62 12.26 -17.97
CA LYS A 402 -24.85 13.06 -18.03
C LYS A 402 -26.06 12.21 -18.36
N SER A 403 -25.91 11.21 -19.20
CA SER A 403 -27.01 10.30 -19.55
C SER A 403 -27.47 9.43 -18.37
N LEU A 404 -26.61 9.24 -17.37
CA LEU A 404 -26.87 8.49 -16.14
C LEU A 404 -27.48 9.36 -15.03
N LEU A 405 -27.53 10.67 -15.19
CA LEU A 405 -28.15 11.56 -14.22
C LEU A 405 -29.65 11.74 -14.50
N LYS A 406 -30.44 11.78 -13.44
CA LYS A 406 -31.81 12.30 -13.51
C LYS A 406 -31.80 13.80 -13.79
N PRO A 407 -32.93 14.40 -14.26
CA PRO A 407 -33.06 15.86 -14.29
C PRO A 407 -32.74 16.43 -12.91
N ASN A 408 -31.89 17.46 -12.86
CA ASN A 408 -31.33 18.09 -11.65
C ASN A 408 -30.38 17.19 -10.83
N GLY A 409 -29.99 16.03 -11.35
CA GLY A 409 -29.03 15.15 -10.66
C GLY A 409 -27.66 15.80 -10.47
N ILE A 410 -26.93 15.39 -9.42
CA ILE A 410 -25.65 15.96 -9.01
C ILE A 410 -24.49 15.08 -9.48
N LEU A 411 -23.48 15.69 -10.10
CA LEU A 411 -22.19 15.06 -10.40
C LEU A 411 -21.11 15.68 -9.51
N TYR A 412 -20.45 14.85 -8.69
CA TYR A 412 -19.37 15.27 -7.80
C TYR A 412 -18.08 14.54 -8.12
N ASP A 413 -17.00 15.28 -8.31
CA ASP A 413 -15.69 14.74 -8.69
C ASP A 413 -14.67 14.89 -7.54
N VAL A 414 -14.40 13.79 -6.83
CA VAL A 414 -13.42 13.77 -5.73
C VAL A 414 -11.99 13.88 -6.24
N LYS A 415 -11.74 13.48 -7.50
CA LYS A 415 -10.39 13.38 -8.06
C LYS A 415 -10.00 14.58 -8.93
N GLY A 416 -10.96 15.45 -9.29
CA GLY A 416 -10.73 16.61 -10.13
C GLY A 416 -10.24 16.26 -11.55
N ILE A 417 -10.76 15.18 -12.13
CA ILE A 417 -10.38 14.70 -13.48
C ILE A 417 -11.39 15.04 -14.56
N LEU A 418 -12.61 15.38 -14.18
CA LEU A 418 -13.68 15.76 -15.11
C LEU A 418 -13.61 17.27 -15.47
N ASP A 419 -14.25 17.66 -16.59
CA ASP A 419 -14.36 19.07 -16.94
C ASP A 419 -15.10 19.82 -15.81
N PRO A 420 -14.50 20.89 -15.24
CA PRO A 420 -15.13 21.67 -14.17
C PRO A 420 -16.52 22.23 -14.52
N LYS A 421 -16.80 22.40 -15.82
CA LYS A 421 -18.11 22.90 -16.31
C LYS A 421 -19.20 21.82 -16.28
N GLU A 422 -18.83 20.57 -16.13
CA GLU A 422 -19.76 19.44 -16.15
C GLU A 422 -20.09 18.90 -14.74
N VAL A 423 -19.31 19.27 -13.73
CA VAL A 423 -19.50 18.87 -12.35
C VAL A 423 -20.22 19.94 -11.53
N HIS A 424 -21.00 19.52 -10.54
CA HIS A 424 -21.68 20.40 -9.61
C HIS A 424 -20.84 20.73 -8.38
N GLY A 425 -19.79 19.92 -8.13
CA GLY A 425 -18.80 20.14 -7.09
C GLY A 425 -17.61 19.22 -7.25
N ARG A 426 -16.47 19.63 -6.66
CA ARG A 426 -15.24 18.83 -6.61
C ARG A 426 -14.43 19.19 -5.36
N LEU A 427 -13.45 18.33 -4.97
CA LEU A 427 -12.51 18.69 -3.90
C LEU A 427 -11.52 19.75 -4.35
#